data_4a55e78ea25f0ad6bf34d0a78a5bf629
#
_entry.id   4a55e78ea25f0ad6bf34d0a78a5bf629
#
_cell.length_a   1.000
_cell.length_b   1.000
_cell.length_c   1.000
_cell.angle_alpha   90.00
_cell.angle_beta   90.00
_cell.angle_gamma   90.00
#
_symmetry.space_group_name_H-M   'P 1'
#
loop_
_entity.id
_entity.type
_entity.pdbx_description
1 polymer ?
#
loop_
_entity_poly.entity_id
_entity_poly.type
_entity_poly.pdbx_seq_one_letter_code
_entity_poly.pdbx_strand_id
1 'polypeptide(L)'
;MSCLFNSLSHFIAPQTDPQAIRQRICDYLHANLPIIDGMTTHDVLQLDSSNSSDHYIGAMRSPCTWGGAIEIQAACNIWNARIVVHDIRGQGHSNAQHSNTNPKTIEFLPVSVSTVPADKIFELEWSGGHYEPVRP
;
A
#
# COMPACT_ATOMS: atom_id res chain seq x y z
N MET A 1 4.62 9.22 -10.95
CA MET A 1 4.01 9.07 -9.64
C MET A 1 3.77 7.62 -9.26
N SER A 2 4.79 6.81 -9.43
CA SER A 2 4.68 5.37 -9.18
C SER A 2 5.53 4.91 -8.00
N CYS A 3 5.83 5.80 -7.06
CA CYS A 3 6.76 5.48 -5.97
C CYS A 3 6.29 4.29 -5.12
N LEU A 4 4.98 4.19 -4.83
CA LEU A 4 4.47 3.03 -4.12
C LEU A 4 4.68 1.75 -4.94
N PHE A 5 4.34 1.78 -6.21
CA PHE A 5 4.45 0.60 -7.07
C PHE A 5 5.90 0.25 -7.36
N ASN A 6 6.78 1.25 -7.43
CA ASN A 6 8.22 1.01 -7.51
C ASN A 6 8.71 0.28 -6.26
N SER A 7 8.26 0.71 -5.08
CA SER A 7 8.66 0.08 -3.83
C SER A 7 8.13 -1.35 -3.73
N LEU A 8 6.87 -1.57 -4.12
CA LEU A 8 6.28 -2.90 -4.11
C LEU A 8 6.99 -3.83 -5.10
N SER A 9 7.31 -3.32 -6.28
CA SER A 9 8.05 -4.09 -7.27
C SER A 9 9.40 -4.53 -6.72
N HIS A 10 10.07 -3.65 -6.00
CA HIS A 10 11.39 -3.96 -5.41
C HIS A 10 11.33 -5.20 -4.51
N PHE A 11 10.26 -5.36 -3.73
CA PHE A 11 10.13 -6.48 -2.81
C PHE A 11 9.50 -7.71 -3.45
N ILE A 12 8.45 -7.50 -4.23
CA ILE A 12 7.59 -8.60 -4.68
C ILE A 12 8.17 -9.25 -5.92
N ALA A 13 8.59 -8.44 -6.87
CA ALA A 13 9.06 -8.94 -8.16
C ALA A 13 10.05 -7.92 -8.74
N PRO A 14 11.32 -7.94 -8.31
CA PRO A 14 12.27 -6.90 -8.71
C PRO A 14 12.48 -6.77 -10.21
N GLN A 15 12.14 -7.81 -10.98
CA GLN A 15 12.28 -7.78 -12.43
C GLN A 15 10.97 -7.42 -13.14
N THR A 16 9.92 -7.14 -12.38
CA THR A 16 8.62 -6.80 -12.94
C THR A 16 8.47 -5.28 -12.97
N ASP A 17 7.98 -4.78 -14.10
CA ASP A 17 7.69 -3.36 -14.26
C ASP A 17 6.70 -2.90 -13.19
N PRO A 18 6.96 -1.77 -12.50
CA PRO A 18 6.00 -1.22 -11.53
C PRO A 18 4.61 -0.99 -12.11
N GLN A 19 4.51 -0.67 -13.40
CA GLN A 19 3.20 -0.50 -14.03
C GLN A 19 2.44 -1.82 -14.09
N ALA A 20 3.13 -2.93 -14.27
CA ALA A 20 2.50 -4.26 -14.22
C ALA A 20 1.97 -4.56 -12.81
N ILE A 21 2.71 -4.17 -11.77
CA ILE A 21 2.26 -4.30 -10.38
C ILE A 21 0.99 -3.46 -10.18
N ARG A 22 0.99 -2.22 -10.67
CA ARG A 22 -0.17 -1.34 -10.60
C ARG A 22 -1.40 -1.98 -11.24
N GLN A 23 -1.24 -2.50 -12.44
CA GLN A 23 -2.36 -3.12 -13.16
C GLN A 23 -2.86 -4.37 -12.45
N ARG A 24 -1.96 -5.17 -11.89
CA ARG A 24 -2.35 -6.36 -11.13
C ARG A 24 -3.20 -5.99 -9.91
N ILE A 25 -2.81 -4.95 -9.21
CA ILE A 25 -3.57 -4.45 -8.05
C ILE A 25 -4.92 -3.92 -8.51
N CYS A 26 -4.97 -3.15 -9.59
CA CYS A 26 -6.23 -2.64 -10.12
C CYS A 26 -7.17 -3.75 -10.57
N ASP A 27 -6.63 -4.82 -11.13
CA ASP A 27 -7.43 -5.99 -11.50
C ASP A 27 -8.08 -6.63 -10.27
N TYR A 28 -7.34 -6.72 -9.17
CA TYR A 28 -7.87 -7.22 -7.90
C TYR A 28 -9.03 -6.35 -7.42
N LEU A 29 -8.84 -5.04 -7.46
CA LEU A 29 -9.87 -4.10 -7.03
C LEU A 29 -11.10 -4.17 -7.93
N HIS A 30 -10.90 -4.29 -9.23
CA HIS A 30 -11.99 -4.38 -10.21
C HIS A 30 -12.84 -5.63 -10.01
N ALA A 31 -12.23 -6.70 -9.57
CA ALA A 31 -12.94 -7.95 -9.30
C ALA A 31 -13.80 -7.88 -8.03
N ASN A 32 -13.77 -6.76 -7.31
CA ASN A 32 -14.54 -6.53 -6.07
C ASN A 32 -14.24 -7.58 -5.01
N LEU A 33 -12.96 -7.92 -4.88
CA LEU A 33 -12.52 -8.91 -3.91
C LEU A 33 -12.41 -8.29 -2.51
N PRO A 34 -12.38 -9.10 -1.45
CA PRO A 34 -12.27 -8.57 -0.10
C PRO A 34 -10.99 -7.76 0.08
N ILE A 35 -11.12 -6.60 0.71
CA ILE A 35 -9.98 -5.75 1.06
C ILE A 35 -9.62 -5.95 2.52
N ILE A 36 -10.61 -5.85 3.41
CA ILE A 36 -10.44 -6.13 4.82
C ILE A 36 -11.53 -7.09 5.25
N ASP A 37 -11.41 -7.63 6.46
CA ASP A 37 -12.36 -8.62 6.96
C ASP A 37 -13.79 -8.07 6.93
N GLY A 38 -14.65 -8.76 6.21
CA GLY A 38 -16.07 -8.41 6.09
C GLY A 38 -16.38 -7.31 5.09
N MET A 39 -15.40 -6.75 4.37
CA MET A 39 -15.63 -5.67 3.42
C MET A 39 -14.94 -5.94 2.09
N THR A 40 -15.71 -5.83 1.01
CA THR A 40 -15.16 -5.93 -0.35
C THR A 40 -14.58 -4.58 -0.77
N THR A 41 -13.97 -4.57 -1.96
CA THR A 41 -13.43 -3.33 -2.54
C THR A 41 -14.50 -2.24 -2.66
N HIS A 42 -15.69 -2.60 -3.16
CA HIS A 42 -16.79 -1.62 -3.28
C HIS A 42 -17.18 -1.05 -1.94
N ASP A 43 -17.27 -1.90 -0.91
CA ASP A 43 -17.66 -1.46 0.42
C ASP A 43 -16.68 -0.42 0.97
N VAL A 44 -15.39 -0.70 0.82
CA VAL A 44 -14.35 0.19 1.33
C VAL A 44 -14.32 1.51 0.56
N LEU A 45 -14.44 1.45 -0.77
CA LEU A 45 -14.40 2.66 -1.58
C LEU A 45 -15.62 3.56 -1.35
N GLN A 46 -16.77 2.99 -1.02
CA GLN A 46 -17.96 3.76 -0.73
C GLN A 46 -17.87 4.51 0.59
N LEU A 47 -17.09 4.02 1.54
CA LEU A 47 -16.91 4.71 2.81
C LEU A 47 -16.11 6.00 2.66
N ASP A 48 -15.21 6.05 1.71
CA ASP A 48 -14.20 7.10 1.63
C ASP A 48 -14.44 8.08 0.49
N SER A 49 -15.32 7.78 -0.45
CA SER A 49 -15.48 8.60 -1.64
C SER A 49 -16.92 8.57 -2.14
N SER A 50 -17.38 9.71 -2.64
CA SER A 50 -18.65 9.79 -3.33
C SER A 50 -18.59 9.28 -4.77
N ASN A 51 -17.37 8.99 -5.28
CA ASN A 51 -17.18 8.49 -6.62
C ASN A 51 -17.45 6.99 -6.67
N SER A 52 -17.83 6.50 -7.84
CA SER A 52 -18.00 5.06 -8.03
C SER A 52 -16.66 4.35 -7.95
N SER A 53 -16.68 3.07 -7.59
CA SER A 53 -15.47 2.28 -7.56
C SER A 53 -14.84 2.15 -8.94
N ASP A 54 -15.64 2.10 -10.00
CA ASP A 54 -15.11 2.06 -11.37
C ASP A 54 -14.32 3.33 -11.69
N HIS A 55 -14.79 4.48 -11.25
CA HIS A 55 -14.07 5.73 -11.46
C HIS A 55 -12.73 5.72 -10.71
N TYR A 56 -12.74 5.28 -9.47
CA TYR A 56 -11.51 5.19 -8.67
C TYR A 56 -10.49 4.25 -9.33
N ILE A 57 -10.94 3.07 -9.72
CA ILE A 57 -10.05 2.05 -10.28
C ILE A 57 -9.51 2.52 -11.63
N GLY A 58 -10.36 3.10 -12.46
CA GLY A 58 -9.93 3.64 -13.75
C GLY A 58 -8.86 4.71 -13.60
N ALA A 59 -9.03 5.60 -12.63
CA ALA A 59 -8.03 6.62 -12.34
C ALA A 59 -6.74 5.99 -11.80
N MET A 60 -6.85 4.94 -10.97
CA MET A 60 -5.69 4.30 -10.38
C MET A 60 -4.83 3.54 -11.39
N ARG A 61 -5.40 3.17 -12.53
CA ARG A 61 -4.62 2.52 -13.59
C ARG A 61 -3.63 3.47 -14.26
N SER A 62 -3.84 4.77 -14.11
CA SER A 62 -2.94 5.77 -14.69
C SER A 62 -1.63 5.84 -13.91
N PRO A 63 -0.47 5.88 -14.58
CA PRO A 63 0.81 6.03 -13.88
C PRO A 63 0.95 7.36 -13.14
N CYS A 64 0.08 8.31 -13.41
CA CYS A 64 0.10 9.61 -12.74
C CYS A 64 -0.67 9.62 -11.42
N THR A 65 -1.38 8.56 -11.10
CA THR A 65 -2.18 8.49 -9.87
C THR A 65 -1.34 7.88 -8.73
N TRP A 66 -1.43 8.50 -7.57
CA TRP A 66 -0.70 8.03 -6.40
C TRP A 66 -1.45 6.88 -5.75
N GLY A 67 -0.72 5.79 -5.43
CA GLY A 67 -1.26 4.69 -4.67
C GLY A 67 -1.28 5.00 -3.18
N GLY A 68 -2.09 4.27 -2.43
CA GLY A 68 -2.22 4.47 -1.00
C GLY A 68 -2.60 3.19 -0.26
N ALA A 69 -3.29 3.35 0.86
CA ALA A 69 -3.59 2.25 1.78
C ALA A 69 -4.38 1.12 1.12
N ILE A 70 -5.33 1.44 0.26
CA ILE A 70 -6.14 0.44 -0.42
C ILE A 70 -5.26 -0.44 -1.31
N GLU A 71 -4.34 0.17 -2.04
CA GLU A 71 -3.43 -0.54 -2.92
C GLU A 71 -2.43 -1.39 -2.13
N ILE A 72 -1.98 -0.90 -1.00
CA ILE A 72 -1.08 -1.67 -0.11
C ILE A 72 -1.82 -2.89 0.43
N GLN A 73 -3.06 -2.72 0.88
CA GLN A 73 -3.84 -3.84 1.39
C GLN A 73 -4.12 -4.87 0.29
N ALA A 74 -4.44 -4.41 -0.92
CA ALA A 74 -4.63 -5.30 -2.06
C ALA A 74 -3.36 -6.10 -2.34
N ALA A 75 -2.20 -5.45 -2.29
CA ALA A 75 -0.92 -6.13 -2.50
C ALA A 75 -0.71 -7.23 -1.46
N CYS A 76 -1.01 -6.96 -0.20
CA CYS A 76 -0.92 -7.98 0.86
C CYS A 76 -1.79 -9.20 0.53
N ASN A 77 -3.00 -8.94 0.06
CA ASN A 77 -3.95 -10.01 -0.27
C ASN A 77 -3.52 -10.82 -1.48
N ILE A 78 -2.98 -10.15 -2.50
CA ILE A 78 -2.56 -10.81 -3.74
C ILE A 78 -1.33 -11.69 -3.51
N TRP A 79 -0.32 -11.16 -2.83
CA TRP A 79 0.99 -11.80 -2.73
C TRP A 79 1.25 -12.45 -1.38
N ASN A 80 0.25 -12.50 -0.51
CA ASN A 80 0.36 -13.04 0.84
C ASN A 80 1.55 -12.42 1.58
N ALA A 81 1.53 -11.09 1.65
CA ALA A 81 2.62 -10.33 2.24
C ALA A 81 2.13 -9.49 3.41
N ARG A 82 3.02 -9.25 4.35
CA ARG A 82 2.84 -8.26 5.41
C ARG A 82 3.63 -7.02 5.02
N ILE A 83 2.97 -5.88 5.02
CA ILE A 83 3.62 -4.62 4.66
C ILE A 83 3.52 -3.66 5.84
N VAL A 84 4.66 -3.18 6.30
CA VAL A 84 4.76 -2.26 7.41
C VAL A 84 5.17 -0.91 6.85
N VAL A 85 4.38 0.12 7.11
CA VAL A 85 4.64 1.48 6.62
C VAL A 85 5.04 2.34 7.81
N HIS A 86 6.23 2.90 7.74
CA HIS A 86 6.74 3.82 8.75
C HIS A 86 6.47 5.25 8.29
N ASP A 87 5.67 5.97 9.05
CA ASP A 87 5.38 7.38 8.77
C ASP A 87 6.53 8.21 9.33
N ILE A 88 7.36 8.72 8.44
CA ILE A 88 8.57 9.46 8.81
C ILE A 88 8.40 10.98 8.68
N ARG A 89 7.18 11.47 8.52
CA ARG A 89 6.96 12.90 8.24
C ARG A 89 7.51 13.82 9.32
N GLY A 90 7.60 13.35 10.56
CA GLY A 90 8.10 14.16 11.66
C GLY A 90 9.59 14.03 11.93
N GLN A 91 10.30 13.18 11.20
CA GLN A 91 11.65 12.77 11.57
C GLN A 91 12.76 13.63 10.98
N GLY A 92 12.52 14.57 10.20
CA GLY A 92 13.55 15.42 9.63
C GLY A 92 13.73 16.73 10.36
N HIS A 93 12.96 16.98 11.39
CA HIS A 93 12.97 18.24 12.10
C HIS A 93 13.89 18.18 13.29
N SER A 94 14.70 19.22 13.43
CA SER A 94 15.67 19.33 14.50
C SER A 94 15.05 19.60 15.87
N ASN A 95 13.75 19.68 15.97
CA ASN A 95 13.07 19.92 17.23
C ASN A 95 13.01 18.65 18.06
N ALA A 96 14.13 18.22 18.51
CA ALA A 96 14.29 17.00 19.28
C ALA A 96 13.58 17.05 20.61
N GLN A 97 13.15 18.20 21.06
CA GLN A 97 12.43 18.31 22.31
C GLN A 97 11.03 17.72 22.25
N HIS A 98 10.57 17.34 21.10
CA HIS A 98 9.33 16.60 20.94
C HIS A 98 9.63 15.13 20.74
N SER A 99 10.50 14.61 21.54
CA SER A 99 10.94 13.23 21.45
C SER A 99 9.84 12.20 21.69
N ASN A 100 8.65 12.64 22.02
CA ASN A 100 7.50 11.73 22.21
C ASN A 100 6.89 11.27 20.92
N THR A 101 7.30 11.83 19.80
CA THR A 101 6.77 11.42 18.50
C THR A 101 7.55 10.20 18.03
N ASN A 102 7.14 9.05 18.53
CA ASN A 102 7.55 7.82 17.89
C ASN A 102 7.00 7.82 16.47
N PRO A 103 7.79 7.38 15.49
CA PRO A 103 7.26 7.26 14.14
C PRO A 103 6.04 6.37 14.17
N LYS A 104 4.96 6.82 13.55
CA LYS A 104 3.77 5.99 13.44
C LYS A 104 4.06 4.86 12.50
N THR A 105 3.74 3.68 12.92
CA THR A 105 3.89 2.48 12.10
C THR A 105 2.51 1.90 11.84
N ILE A 106 2.20 1.69 10.57
CA ILE A 106 0.94 1.11 10.14
C ILE A 106 1.26 -0.24 9.51
N GLU A 107 0.56 -1.27 9.98
CA GLU A 107 0.81 -2.63 9.54
C GLU A 107 -0.37 -3.13 8.71
N PHE A 108 -0.06 -3.70 7.54
CA PHE A 108 -1.05 -4.29 6.65
C PHE A 108 -0.81 -5.79 6.57
N LEU A 109 -1.87 -6.56 6.75
CA LEU A 109 -1.83 -8.02 6.72
C LEU A 109 -2.82 -8.56 5.70
N PRO A 110 -2.54 -9.75 5.12
CA PRO A 110 -3.52 -10.37 4.21
C PRO A 110 -4.83 -10.66 4.94
N VAL A 111 -5.94 -10.43 4.24
CA VAL A 111 -7.26 -10.50 4.85
C VAL A 111 -7.66 -11.93 5.22
N SER A 112 -7.17 -12.92 4.50
CA SER A 112 -7.64 -14.31 4.66
C SER A 112 -6.55 -15.29 5.13
N VAL A 113 -5.38 -14.79 5.52
CA VAL A 113 -4.26 -15.65 5.88
C VAL A 113 -3.79 -15.29 7.29
N SER A 114 -3.62 -16.32 8.12
CA SER A 114 -3.24 -16.13 9.52
C SER A 114 -1.73 -16.01 9.73
N THR A 115 -0.93 -16.51 8.78
CA THR A 115 0.53 -16.47 8.91
C THR A 115 1.15 -16.02 7.60
N VAL A 116 2.18 -15.18 7.70
CA VAL A 116 2.94 -14.69 6.57
C VAL A 116 4.38 -15.17 6.72
N PRO A 117 4.96 -15.78 5.67
CA PRO A 117 6.37 -16.18 5.73
C PRO A 117 7.29 -14.99 6.01
N ALA A 118 8.39 -15.24 6.70
CA ALA A 118 9.31 -14.17 7.07
C ALA A 118 9.91 -13.44 5.87
N ASP A 119 10.06 -14.14 4.74
CA ASP A 119 10.57 -13.53 3.51
C ASP A 119 9.52 -12.72 2.76
N LYS A 120 8.31 -12.64 3.27
CA LYS A 120 7.21 -11.86 2.71
C LYS A 120 6.82 -10.71 3.62
N ILE A 121 7.71 -10.27 4.49
CA ILE A 121 7.50 -9.10 5.34
C ILE A 121 8.32 -7.95 4.74
N PHE A 122 7.62 -6.90 4.31
CA PHE A 122 8.25 -5.79 3.61
C PHE A 122 8.00 -4.49 4.39
N GLU A 123 9.01 -3.63 4.42
CA GLU A 123 8.90 -2.36 5.13
C GLU A 123 9.07 -1.20 4.17
N LEU A 124 8.19 -0.23 4.30
CA LEU A 124 8.19 1.00 3.51
C LEU A 124 8.31 2.19 4.44
N GLU A 125 8.93 3.26 3.94
CA GLU A 125 8.91 4.57 4.59
C GLU A 125 8.02 5.50 3.79
N TRP A 126 7.21 6.28 4.47
CA TRP A 126 6.30 7.24 3.87
C TRP A 126 6.58 8.63 4.41
N SER A 127 6.89 9.55 3.52
CA SER A 127 7.26 10.94 3.89
C SER A 127 6.13 11.95 3.61
N GLY A 128 4.94 11.47 3.32
CA GLY A 128 3.77 12.32 3.05
C GLY A 128 3.38 12.38 1.59
N GLY A 129 4.33 12.29 0.68
CA GLY A 129 4.06 12.26 -0.75
C GLY A 129 4.91 11.24 -1.47
N HIS A 130 5.65 10.43 -0.73
CA HIS A 130 6.60 9.53 -1.34
C HIS A 130 6.76 8.26 -0.49
N TYR A 131 6.79 7.11 -1.16
CA TYR A 131 7.10 5.82 -0.54
C TYR A 131 8.46 5.35 -0.99
N GLU A 132 9.24 4.80 -0.07
CA GLU A 132 10.50 4.16 -0.37
C GLU A 132 10.64 2.85 0.40
N PRO A 133 11.29 1.83 -0.20
CA PRO A 133 11.55 0.61 0.55
C PRO A 133 12.61 0.87 1.61
N VAL A 134 12.41 0.26 2.79
CA VAL A 134 13.44 0.28 3.83
C VAL A 134 14.48 -0.75 3.45
N ARG A 135 15.72 -0.32 3.36
CA ARG A 135 16.83 -1.21 3.01
C ARG A 135 17.60 -1.59 4.25
N PRO A 136 18.00 -2.86 4.35
CA PRO A 136 18.83 -3.28 5.48
C PRO A 136 20.23 -2.65 5.43
#